data_b87dec195155702f133e347fb87be73c
#
_entry.id   b87dec195155702f133e347fb87be73c
#
_cell.length_a   1.000
_cell.length_b   1.000
_cell.length_c   1.000
_cell.angle_alpha   90.00
_cell.angle_beta   90.00
_cell.angle_gamma   90.00
#
_symmetry.space_group_name_H-M   'P 1'
#
loop_
_entity.id
_entity.type
_entity.pdbx_description
1 polymer ?
#
loop_
_entity_poly.entity_id
_entity_poly.type
_entity_poly.pdbx_seq_one_letter_code
_entity_poly.pdbx_strand_id
1 'polypeptide(L)'
;MALPGCGSRLVWGGMCLAVLAGVVYGLWGSRSDAGSAAAAQETTASVDMPVRTGDSGLQLPRFVTLKADRVNVRRGPSNEHQVSWVFTRKGLPVEIVAEFEHWRRIRDSEGAEGWVYHSLLSGRRGVLVAPWSGAKPLALLEEAAAEASAVALLNAGVMADVDTCTGAWCRISIAGHDGWVDQEKLWGVYPGEQVDR
;
A
#
# COMPACT_ATOMS: atom_id res chain seq x y z
N MET A 1 9.89 -4.67 -56.16
CA MET A 1 11.20 -5.31 -56.18
C MET A 1 11.36 -6.12 -54.93
N ALA A 2 11.01 -7.31 -55.01
CA ALA A 2 11.76 -8.59 -54.89
C ALA A 2 12.08 -9.02 -53.46
N LEU A 3 11.31 -9.99 -52.95
CA LEU A 3 11.71 -11.09 -52.03
C LEU A 3 12.85 -11.92 -52.71
N PRO A 4 13.46 -12.98 -52.15
CA PRO A 4 13.08 -13.89 -51.06
C PRO A 4 14.30 -14.51 -50.32
N GLY A 5 14.00 -15.50 -49.42
CA GLY A 5 14.95 -16.52 -48.96
C GLY A 5 14.51 -17.13 -47.61
N CYS A 6 13.84 -18.14 -47.48
CA CYS A 6 13.80 -19.60 -47.75
C CYS A 6 15.05 -20.36 -47.29
N GLY A 7 14.85 -21.38 -46.49
CA GLY A 7 15.76 -22.47 -46.18
C GLY A 7 15.88 -22.70 -44.64
N SER A 8 15.80 -23.90 -44.08
CA SER A 8 15.63 -25.27 -44.56
C SER A 8 15.53 -26.18 -43.34
N ARG A 9 14.77 -27.21 -43.48
CA ARG A 9 14.56 -28.34 -42.55
C ARG A 9 15.86 -29.10 -42.30
N LEU A 10 15.94 -29.72 -41.12
CA LEU A 10 16.63 -31.01 -41.00
C LEU A 10 15.98 -31.87 -39.88
N VAL A 11 15.44 -32.97 -40.33
CA VAL A 11 14.92 -34.14 -39.61
C VAL A 11 16.05 -35.16 -39.50
N TRP A 12 16.24 -35.75 -38.36
CA TRP A 12 16.92 -37.05 -38.15
C TRP A 12 16.35 -37.60 -36.84
N GLY A 13 15.75 -38.75 -36.67
CA GLY A 13 15.75 -40.04 -37.40
C GLY A 13 16.76 -41.02 -36.80
N GLY A 14 16.30 -42.02 -36.02
CA GLY A 14 17.10 -43.17 -35.58
C GLY A 14 16.72 -43.58 -34.13
N MET A 15 15.83 -44.45 -33.87
CA MET A 15 15.66 -45.90 -34.05
C MET A 15 16.55 -46.79 -33.13
N CYS A 16 15.82 -47.48 -32.23
CA CYS A 16 16.00 -48.84 -31.66
C CYS A 16 17.29 -49.24 -30.94
N LEU A 17 17.14 -49.75 -29.74
CA LEU A 17 17.44 -51.16 -29.49
C LEU A 17 16.88 -51.57 -28.09
N ALA A 18 16.07 -52.59 -28.12
CA ALA A 18 15.61 -53.36 -26.96
C ALA A 18 16.67 -54.36 -26.53
N VAL A 19 16.91 -54.50 -25.24
CA VAL A 19 17.50 -55.74 -24.67
C VAL A 19 16.70 -56.15 -23.48
N LEU A 20 16.21 -57.38 -23.60
CA LEU A 20 15.50 -58.18 -22.55
C LEU A 20 16.47 -58.74 -21.53
N ALA A 21 15.92 -59.03 -20.38
CA ALA A 21 16.18 -60.11 -19.45
C ALA A 21 16.78 -59.77 -18.10
N GLY A 22 16.06 -60.18 -17.07
CA GLY A 22 16.58 -60.31 -15.69
C GLY A 22 15.50 -60.29 -14.63
N VAL A 23 14.70 -61.38 -14.59
CA VAL A 23 13.81 -61.67 -13.45
C VAL A 23 14.64 -62.07 -12.25
N VAL A 24 14.59 -61.32 -11.16
CA VAL A 24 14.95 -61.81 -9.84
C VAL A 24 13.83 -61.44 -8.87
N TYR A 25 13.16 -62.45 -8.38
CA TYR A 25 12.18 -62.43 -7.30
C TYR A 25 12.93 -62.07 -5.98
N GLY A 26 12.62 -60.94 -5.40
CA GLY A 26 13.00 -60.59 -4.06
C GLY A 26 11.77 -60.11 -3.31
N LEU A 27 11.14 -61.03 -2.59
CA LEU A 27 10.14 -60.77 -1.58
C LEU A 27 10.77 -60.02 -0.43
N TRP A 28 10.53 -58.77 -0.29
CA TRP A 28 10.73 -58.08 0.99
C TRP A 28 9.63 -57.06 1.25
N GLY A 29 9.12 -57.20 2.46
CA GLY A 29 7.91 -56.67 3.04
C GLY A 29 7.70 -55.19 2.87
N SER A 30 6.47 -54.90 2.52
CA SER A 30 5.89 -53.54 2.58
C SER A 30 5.77 -53.10 4.03
N ARG A 31 6.64 -52.20 4.44
CA ARG A 31 6.36 -51.29 5.55
C ARG A 31 5.83 -49.99 4.95
N SER A 32 4.53 -49.85 5.08
CA SER A 32 3.85 -48.57 4.82
C SER A 32 4.19 -47.59 5.93
N ASP A 33 5.26 -46.85 5.81
CA ASP A 33 5.46 -45.65 6.59
C ASP A 33 4.56 -44.59 6.00
N ALA A 34 3.40 -44.42 6.62
CA ALA A 34 2.54 -43.27 6.43
C ALA A 34 3.29 -42.03 6.97
N GLY A 35 4.13 -41.46 6.11
CA GLY A 35 4.73 -40.14 6.35
C GLY A 35 3.60 -39.11 6.39
N SER A 36 3.20 -38.75 7.61
CA SER A 36 2.37 -37.56 7.87
C SER A 36 3.08 -36.36 7.29
N ALA A 37 2.63 -35.92 6.13
CA ALA A 37 2.98 -34.59 5.61
C ALA A 37 2.34 -33.57 6.56
N ALA A 38 3.13 -33.12 7.52
CA ALA A 38 2.79 -31.93 8.29
C ALA A 38 2.77 -30.76 7.31
N ALA A 39 1.56 -30.33 6.94
CA ALA A 39 1.35 -29.10 6.23
C ALA A 39 1.97 -27.99 7.10
N ALA A 40 3.06 -27.41 6.61
CA ALA A 40 3.61 -26.20 7.18
C ALA A 40 2.52 -25.12 7.04
N GLN A 41 1.85 -24.83 8.13
CA GLN A 41 1.00 -23.64 8.23
C GLN A 41 1.96 -22.46 8.19
N GLU A 42 2.03 -21.81 7.05
CA GLU A 42 2.61 -20.46 6.97
C GLU A 42 1.76 -19.55 7.85
N THR A 43 2.22 -19.39 9.07
CA THR A 43 1.73 -18.36 9.97
C THR A 43 2.16 -17.04 9.36
N THR A 44 1.27 -16.41 8.57
CA THR A 44 1.40 -15.00 8.24
C THR A 44 1.30 -14.26 9.56
N ALA A 45 2.44 -13.98 10.17
CA ALA A 45 2.54 -13.11 11.31
C ALA A 45 2.09 -11.73 10.84
N SER A 46 0.84 -11.37 11.10
CA SER A 46 0.41 -9.98 11.11
C SER A 46 1.36 -9.28 12.07
N VAL A 47 2.17 -8.36 11.55
CA VAL A 47 3.00 -7.50 12.39
C VAL A 47 2.02 -6.57 13.11
N ASP A 48 1.53 -7.04 14.24
CA ASP A 48 0.73 -6.26 15.16
C ASP A 48 1.66 -5.21 15.77
N MET A 49 1.73 -4.05 15.12
CA MET A 49 2.50 -2.93 15.65
C MET A 49 1.81 -2.48 16.94
N PRO A 50 2.52 -2.46 18.08
CA PRO A 50 1.90 -2.11 19.33
C PRO A 50 1.30 -0.71 19.25
N VAL A 51 -0.01 -0.62 19.37
CA VAL A 51 -0.74 0.64 19.45
C VAL A 51 -0.25 1.37 20.69
N ARG A 52 0.42 2.50 20.48
CA ARG A 52 0.89 3.39 21.55
C ARG A 52 -0.10 4.53 21.71
N THR A 53 -0.36 4.92 22.92
CA THR A 53 -1.15 6.12 23.21
C THR A 53 -0.18 7.28 23.42
N GLY A 54 -0.39 8.38 22.72
CA GLY A 54 0.41 9.60 22.88
C GLY A 54 -0.03 10.42 24.10
N ASP A 55 0.69 11.52 24.37
CA ASP A 55 0.39 12.46 25.47
C ASP A 55 -1.02 13.09 25.36
N SER A 56 -1.56 13.17 24.16
CA SER A 56 -2.93 13.64 23.92
C SER A 56 -4.03 12.62 24.26
N GLY A 57 -3.69 11.39 24.66
CA GLY A 57 -4.61 10.29 24.87
C GLY A 57 -5.09 9.62 23.58
N LEU A 58 -4.59 10.05 22.41
CA LEU A 58 -4.92 9.48 21.11
C LEU A 58 -3.90 8.45 20.68
N GLN A 59 -4.35 7.49 19.85
CA GLN A 59 -3.49 6.43 19.31
C GLN A 59 -2.37 6.98 18.43
N LEU A 60 -1.23 6.31 18.43
CA LEU A 60 -0.08 6.54 17.58
C LEU A 60 0.33 5.22 16.92
N PRO A 61 0.67 5.24 15.61
CA PRO A 61 0.57 6.40 14.72
C PRO A 61 -0.88 6.71 14.32
N ARG A 62 -1.15 7.90 13.78
CA ARG A 62 -2.45 8.28 13.23
C ARG A 62 -2.35 9.34 12.15
N PHE A 63 -3.27 9.29 11.19
CA PHE A 63 -3.36 10.31 10.15
C PHE A 63 -4.18 11.53 10.57
N VAL A 64 -3.72 12.69 10.15
CA VAL A 64 -4.36 14.01 10.31
C VAL A 64 -4.09 14.84 9.05
N THR A 65 -4.71 16.01 8.93
CA THR A 65 -4.45 16.94 7.83
C THR A 65 -3.89 18.27 8.32
N LEU A 66 -3.13 18.95 7.47
CA LEU A 66 -2.68 20.31 7.73
C LEU A 66 -3.86 21.27 7.70
N LYS A 67 -4.00 22.11 8.74
CA LYS A 67 -5.11 23.05 8.89
C LYS A 67 -4.87 24.38 8.18
N ALA A 68 -3.61 24.77 8.02
CA ALA A 68 -3.21 26.04 7.45
C ALA A 68 -2.52 25.88 6.08
N ASP A 69 -2.57 26.95 5.27
CA ASP A 69 -1.91 26.99 3.97
C ASP A 69 -0.38 27.06 4.09
N ARG A 70 0.13 27.50 5.25
CA ARG A 70 1.56 27.54 5.53
C ARG A 70 1.86 26.90 6.87
N VAL A 71 2.61 25.81 6.87
CA VAL A 71 3.00 25.05 8.07
C VAL A 71 4.50 24.84 8.10
N ASN A 72 5.18 25.44 9.08
CA ASN A 72 6.59 25.22 9.32
C ASN A 72 6.81 23.88 10.00
N VAL A 73 7.68 23.06 9.44
CA VAL A 73 8.18 21.82 10.03
C VAL A 73 9.58 22.04 10.57
N ARG A 74 9.78 21.68 11.84
CA ARG A 74 11.02 21.95 12.56
C ARG A 74 11.80 20.67 12.87
N ARG A 75 13.08 20.82 13.16
CA ARG A 75 13.97 19.71 13.53
C ARG A 75 13.70 19.14 14.93
N GLY A 76 13.04 19.90 15.80
CA GLY A 76 12.73 19.52 17.18
C GLY A 76 11.48 20.20 17.71
N PRO A 77 10.99 19.74 18.90
CA PRO A 77 9.72 20.14 19.48
C PRO A 77 9.81 21.45 20.25
N SER A 78 10.34 22.52 19.64
CA SER A 78 10.27 23.88 20.17
C SER A 78 10.36 24.93 19.07
N ASN A 79 10.00 26.18 19.39
CA ASN A 79 10.13 27.30 18.46
C ASN A 79 11.60 27.72 18.18
N GLU A 80 12.52 27.28 19.02
CA GLU A 80 13.95 27.58 18.90
C GLU A 80 14.61 26.69 17.85
N HIS A 81 14.04 25.52 17.56
CA HIS A 81 14.56 24.64 16.54
C HIS A 81 14.37 25.22 15.13
N GLN A 82 15.38 25.04 14.30
CA GLN A 82 15.35 25.47 12.92
C GLN A 82 14.20 24.84 12.14
N VAL A 83 13.61 25.62 11.24
CA VAL A 83 12.64 25.12 10.25
C VAL A 83 13.41 24.29 9.21
N SER A 84 13.01 23.04 9.04
CA SER A 84 13.57 22.13 8.03
C SER A 84 12.95 22.38 6.67
N TRP A 85 11.62 22.49 6.62
CA TRP A 85 10.86 22.84 5.41
C TRP A 85 9.52 23.46 5.77
N VAL A 86 8.79 23.88 4.76
CA VAL A 86 7.48 24.52 4.91
C VAL A 86 6.51 23.86 3.95
N PHE A 87 5.42 23.36 4.47
CA PHE A 87 4.28 22.98 3.64
C PHE A 87 3.47 24.22 3.24
N THR A 88 2.99 24.23 2.00
CA THR A 88 2.21 25.33 1.42
C THR A 88 0.83 24.90 0.92
N ARG A 89 0.33 23.74 1.37
CA ARG A 89 -0.97 23.19 0.97
C ARG A 89 -1.78 22.79 2.21
N LYS A 90 -2.90 23.46 2.41
CA LYS A 90 -3.91 23.08 3.40
C LYS A 90 -4.56 21.75 2.99
N GLY A 91 -4.91 20.93 3.98
CA GLY A 91 -5.56 19.63 3.76
C GLY A 91 -4.60 18.49 3.42
N LEU A 92 -3.28 18.77 3.30
CA LEU A 92 -2.30 17.71 3.06
C LEU A 92 -2.32 16.69 4.20
N PRO A 93 -2.50 15.39 3.92
CA PRO A 93 -2.46 14.35 4.94
C PRO A 93 -1.02 14.11 5.39
N VAL A 94 -0.85 14.01 6.71
CA VAL A 94 0.40 13.66 7.37
C VAL A 94 0.10 12.66 8.49
N GLU A 95 1.07 11.81 8.80
CA GLU A 95 0.96 10.85 9.88
C GLU A 95 1.65 11.38 11.13
N ILE A 96 0.97 11.42 12.27
CA ILE A 96 1.58 11.71 13.56
C ILE A 96 2.21 10.42 14.09
N VAL A 97 3.53 10.41 14.25
CA VAL A 97 4.29 9.24 14.72
C VAL A 97 4.75 9.37 16.17
N ALA A 98 4.82 10.59 16.72
CA ALA A 98 5.13 10.86 18.11
C ALA A 98 4.55 12.18 18.58
N GLU A 99 4.44 12.34 19.91
CA GLU A 99 3.99 13.55 20.56
C GLU A 99 4.99 13.98 21.63
N PHE A 100 5.11 15.26 21.82
CA PHE A 100 5.83 15.88 22.94
C PHE A 100 5.15 17.20 23.28
N GLU A 101 4.52 17.29 24.42
CA GLU A 101 3.73 18.46 24.86
C GLU A 101 2.74 18.95 23.78
N HIS A 102 2.96 20.15 23.25
CA HIS A 102 2.16 20.75 22.18
C HIS A 102 2.67 20.44 20.78
N TRP A 103 3.72 19.64 20.63
CA TRP A 103 4.34 19.31 19.36
C TRP A 103 3.98 17.90 18.89
N ARG A 104 3.87 17.75 17.60
CA ARG A 104 3.59 16.49 16.93
C ARG A 104 4.71 16.20 15.94
N ARG A 105 5.37 15.06 16.10
CA ARG A 105 6.29 14.57 15.07
C ARG A 105 5.47 13.97 13.97
N ILE A 106 5.55 14.55 12.81
CA ILE A 106 4.82 14.12 11.63
C ILE A 106 5.74 13.42 10.65
N ARG A 107 5.16 12.56 9.83
CA ARG A 107 5.78 11.94 8.65
C ARG A 107 4.89 12.25 7.45
N ASP A 108 5.50 12.63 6.32
CA ASP A 108 4.80 12.85 5.07
C ASP A 108 4.80 11.60 4.17
N SER A 109 4.19 11.70 2.99
CA SER A 109 4.09 10.60 2.03
C SER A 109 5.43 10.19 1.40
N GLU A 110 6.48 10.99 1.52
CA GLU A 110 7.83 10.70 1.07
C GLU A 110 8.70 10.12 2.18
N GLY A 111 8.16 10.02 3.42
CA GLY A 111 8.84 9.51 4.60
C GLY A 111 9.66 10.56 5.35
N ALA A 112 9.60 11.85 4.97
CA ALA A 112 10.29 12.90 5.70
C ALA A 112 9.59 13.20 7.02
N GLU A 113 10.36 13.37 8.09
CA GLU A 113 9.85 13.57 9.45
C GLU A 113 10.32 14.89 10.06
N GLY A 114 9.43 15.50 10.84
CA GLY A 114 9.74 16.71 11.59
C GLY A 114 8.61 17.12 12.53
N TRP A 115 8.80 18.21 13.25
CA TRP A 115 7.91 18.64 14.31
C TRP A 115 7.03 19.82 13.89
N VAL A 116 5.72 19.67 14.16
CA VAL A 116 4.69 20.67 13.87
C VAL A 116 3.91 20.97 15.16
N TYR A 117 3.53 22.22 15.38
CA TYR A 117 2.70 22.60 16.50
C TYR A 117 1.27 22.10 16.31
N HIS A 118 0.67 21.50 17.33
CA HIS A 118 -0.59 20.75 17.24
C HIS A 118 -1.77 21.56 16.67
N SER A 119 -1.83 22.87 16.92
CA SER A 119 -2.94 23.71 16.45
C SER A 119 -2.97 23.91 14.93
N LEU A 120 -1.86 23.58 14.23
CA LEU A 120 -1.73 23.61 12.78
C LEU A 120 -2.24 22.32 12.12
N LEU A 121 -2.69 21.36 12.93
CA LEU A 121 -3.22 20.07 12.50
C LEU A 121 -4.73 19.99 12.72
N SER A 122 -5.40 19.17 11.91
CA SER A 122 -6.83 18.91 11.97
C SER A 122 -7.11 17.42 11.93
N GLY A 123 -8.04 16.93 12.73
CA GLY A 123 -8.49 15.55 12.71
C GLY A 123 -9.31 15.15 11.47
N ARG A 124 -9.54 16.07 10.52
CA ARG A 124 -10.18 15.69 9.25
C ARG A 124 -9.35 14.64 8.53
N ARG A 125 -10.04 13.70 7.90
CA ARG A 125 -9.40 12.64 7.12
C ARG A 125 -9.32 13.08 5.67
N GLY A 126 -8.10 13.21 5.19
CA GLY A 126 -7.79 13.46 3.80
C GLY A 126 -6.78 12.43 3.31
N VAL A 127 -6.72 12.26 2.00
CA VAL A 127 -5.79 11.33 1.35
C VAL A 127 -5.04 11.98 0.20
N LEU A 128 -3.86 11.45 -0.10
CA LEU A 128 -3.18 11.62 -1.37
C LEU A 128 -3.36 10.37 -2.21
N VAL A 129 -3.78 10.55 -3.44
CA VAL A 129 -3.95 9.46 -4.40
C VAL A 129 -2.58 9.01 -4.89
N ALA A 130 -2.24 7.74 -4.63
CA ALA A 130 -1.06 7.04 -5.14
C ALA A 130 0.21 7.91 -5.29
N PRO A 131 0.70 8.59 -4.22
CA PRO A 131 1.81 9.54 -4.33
C PRO A 131 3.11 8.88 -4.80
N TRP A 132 3.19 7.55 -4.72
CA TRP A 132 4.35 6.74 -5.11
C TRP A 132 4.23 6.06 -6.48
N SER A 133 3.09 6.15 -7.16
CA SER A 133 2.82 5.33 -8.38
C SER A 133 3.36 5.92 -9.68
N GLY A 134 4.05 7.05 -9.63
CA GLY A 134 4.54 7.72 -10.82
C GLY A 134 3.43 8.37 -11.65
N ALA A 135 3.55 8.33 -12.98
CA ALA A 135 2.71 9.11 -13.88
C ALA A 135 1.39 8.44 -14.31
N LYS A 136 1.04 7.26 -13.80
CA LYS A 136 -0.19 6.57 -14.23
C LYS A 136 -1.40 7.11 -13.47
N PRO A 137 -2.43 7.62 -14.17
CA PRO A 137 -3.70 7.98 -13.53
C PRO A 137 -4.38 6.76 -12.91
N LEU A 138 -5.06 6.97 -11.79
CA LEU A 138 -5.86 5.98 -11.08
C LEU A 138 -7.35 6.25 -11.34
N ALA A 139 -8.12 5.20 -11.60
CA ALA A 139 -9.56 5.35 -11.80
C ALA A 139 -10.27 5.62 -10.47
N LEU A 140 -11.14 6.64 -10.47
CA LEU A 140 -12.18 6.84 -9.47
C LEU A 140 -13.39 6.04 -9.94
N LEU A 141 -13.82 5.04 -9.20
CA LEU A 141 -14.84 4.07 -9.61
C LEU A 141 -16.22 4.43 -9.06
N GLU A 142 -17.26 4.06 -9.76
CA GLU A 142 -18.66 4.29 -9.34
C GLU A 142 -19.01 3.42 -8.12
N GLU A 143 -18.46 2.20 -8.05
CA GLU A 143 -18.69 1.24 -6.99
C GLU A 143 -17.37 0.68 -6.42
N ALA A 144 -17.43 0.10 -5.23
CA ALA A 144 -16.29 -0.53 -4.55
C ALA A 144 -15.93 -1.91 -5.17
N ALA A 145 -15.64 -1.93 -6.47
CA ALA A 145 -15.30 -3.12 -7.23
C ALA A 145 -14.31 -2.81 -8.34
N ALA A 146 -13.35 -3.69 -8.58
CA ALA A 146 -12.27 -3.48 -9.56
C ALA A 146 -12.78 -3.33 -11.01
N GLU A 147 -13.91 -3.98 -11.33
CA GLU A 147 -14.53 -3.97 -12.66
C GLU A 147 -15.59 -2.87 -12.82
N ALA A 148 -15.76 -2.01 -11.82
CA ALA A 148 -16.74 -0.93 -11.87
C ALA A 148 -16.35 0.15 -12.90
N SER A 149 -17.35 0.85 -13.40
CA SER A 149 -17.17 1.96 -14.33
C SER A 149 -16.37 3.10 -13.70
N ALA A 150 -15.47 3.70 -14.46
CA ALA A 150 -14.71 4.86 -14.00
C ALA A 150 -15.54 6.15 -14.12
N VAL A 151 -15.68 6.87 -13.01
CA VAL A 151 -16.29 8.21 -12.95
C VAL A 151 -15.29 9.27 -13.42
N ALA A 152 -14.02 9.11 -13.04
CA ALA A 152 -12.94 10.04 -13.38
C ALA A 152 -11.57 9.33 -13.34
N LEU A 153 -10.57 10.00 -13.89
CA LEU A 153 -9.15 9.60 -13.75
C LEU A 153 -8.43 10.59 -12.86
N LEU A 154 -7.79 10.08 -11.81
CA LEU A 154 -7.06 10.85 -10.82
C LEU A 154 -5.56 10.76 -11.08
N ASN A 155 -4.89 11.88 -11.15
CA ASN A 155 -3.43 11.90 -11.22
C ASN A 155 -2.81 11.56 -9.85
N ALA A 156 -1.61 11.01 -9.87
CA ALA A 156 -0.84 10.78 -8.66
C ALA A 156 -0.59 12.08 -7.88
N GLY A 157 -0.66 12.02 -6.54
CA GLY A 157 -0.47 13.18 -5.66
C GLY A 157 -1.66 14.15 -5.57
N VAL A 158 -2.80 13.80 -6.17
CA VAL A 158 -4.03 14.55 -5.99
C VAL A 158 -4.59 14.34 -4.59
N MET A 159 -5.04 15.42 -3.93
CA MET A 159 -5.67 15.36 -2.60
C MET A 159 -7.17 15.19 -2.72
N ALA A 160 -7.73 14.37 -1.84
CA ALA A 160 -9.16 14.17 -1.70
C ALA A 160 -9.58 14.09 -0.22
N ASP A 161 -10.83 14.37 0.06
CA ASP A 161 -11.45 14.11 1.37
C ASP A 161 -11.95 12.66 1.41
N VAL A 162 -11.80 12.00 2.57
CA VAL A 162 -12.32 10.64 2.80
C VAL A 162 -13.71 10.75 3.40
N ASP A 163 -14.67 10.03 2.80
CA ASP A 163 -16.02 9.92 3.34
C ASP A 163 -16.17 8.64 4.16
N THR A 164 -15.82 7.48 3.59
CA THR A 164 -15.85 6.20 4.27
C THR A 164 -14.79 5.25 3.70
N CYS A 165 -14.29 4.32 4.53
CA CYS A 165 -13.43 3.21 4.09
C CYS A 165 -13.95 1.89 4.66
N THR A 166 -13.94 0.84 3.83
CA THR A 166 -14.44 -0.50 4.15
C THR A 166 -13.33 -1.49 4.58
N GLY A 167 -12.08 -1.05 4.55
CA GLY A 167 -10.91 -1.90 4.75
C GLY A 167 -10.23 -2.35 3.45
N ALA A 168 -10.95 -2.33 2.33
CA ALA A 168 -10.41 -2.61 0.99
C ALA A 168 -10.57 -1.41 0.05
N TRP A 169 -11.65 -0.68 0.17
CA TRP A 169 -12.02 0.45 -0.67
C TRP A 169 -12.33 1.67 0.17
N CYS A 170 -11.96 2.84 -0.32
CA CYS A 170 -12.39 4.12 0.25
C CYS A 170 -13.23 4.89 -0.73
N ARG A 171 -14.35 5.45 -0.25
CA ARG A 171 -15.10 6.49 -0.94
C ARG A 171 -14.45 7.82 -0.64
N ILE A 172 -14.10 8.53 -1.69
CA ILE A 172 -13.43 9.83 -1.60
C ILE A 172 -14.19 10.88 -2.41
N SER A 173 -14.08 12.12 -1.96
CA SER A 173 -14.66 13.28 -2.63
C SER A 173 -13.57 14.22 -3.13
N ILE A 174 -13.63 14.59 -4.41
CA ILE A 174 -12.65 15.45 -5.05
C ILE A 174 -13.27 16.31 -6.15
N ALA A 175 -13.09 17.62 -6.07
CA ALA A 175 -13.49 18.58 -7.10
C ALA A 175 -14.94 18.38 -7.61
N GLY A 176 -15.87 17.98 -6.71
CA GLY A 176 -17.27 17.74 -7.04
C GLY A 176 -17.58 16.37 -7.64
N HIS A 177 -16.62 15.47 -7.64
CA HIS A 177 -16.78 14.06 -7.99
C HIS A 177 -16.61 13.20 -6.77
N ASP A 178 -17.48 12.22 -6.58
CA ASP A 178 -17.43 11.20 -5.54
C ASP A 178 -17.24 9.83 -6.18
N GLY A 179 -16.49 8.96 -5.55
CA GLY A 179 -16.32 7.60 -6.03
C GLY A 179 -15.40 6.77 -5.16
N TRP A 180 -15.13 5.56 -5.58
CA TRP A 180 -14.38 4.56 -4.87
C TRP A 180 -12.97 4.37 -5.44
N VAL A 181 -12.01 4.21 -4.54
CA VAL A 181 -10.61 3.93 -4.86
C VAL A 181 -10.11 2.81 -3.97
N ASP A 182 -9.28 1.94 -4.52
CA ASP A 182 -8.56 0.92 -3.76
C ASP A 182 -7.77 1.60 -2.62
N GLN A 183 -8.02 1.15 -1.39
CA GLN A 183 -7.43 1.74 -0.18
C GLN A 183 -5.90 1.67 -0.17
N GLU A 184 -5.31 0.63 -0.77
CA GLU A 184 -3.86 0.48 -0.89
C GLU A 184 -3.20 1.53 -1.79
N LYS A 185 -3.99 2.23 -2.61
CA LYS A 185 -3.54 3.32 -3.48
C LYS A 185 -3.62 4.70 -2.81
N LEU A 186 -3.91 4.75 -1.52
CA LEU A 186 -4.12 6.00 -0.80
C LEU A 186 -3.09 6.16 0.32
N TRP A 187 -2.50 7.35 0.45
CA TRP A 187 -1.79 7.80 1.63
C TRP A 187 -2.72 8.67 2.47
N GLY A 188 -2.87 8.38 3.75
CA GLY A 188 -3.78 9.07 4.66
C GLY A 188 -4.78 8.13 5.35
N VAL A 189 -4.76 6.84 4.98
CA VAL A 189 -5.49 5.74 5.61
C VAL A 189 -4.57 4.53 5.74
N TYR A 190 -4.79 3.69 6.76
CA TYR A 190 -4.03 2.45 6.94
C TYR A 190 -4.66 1.31 6.13
N PRO A 191 -3.86 0.34 5.67
CA PRO A 191 -4.41 -0.88 5.07
C PRO A 191 -5.38 -1.57 6.04
N GLY A 192 -6.58 -1.91 5.56
CA GLY A 192 -7.60 -2.54 6.37
C GLY A 192 -8.35 -1.61 7.34
N GLU A 193 -8.00 -0.32 7.43
CA GLU A 193 -8.69 0.64 8.29
C GLU A 193 -10.12 0.87 7.82
N GLN A 194 -11.06 0.85 8.76
CA GLN A 194 -12.44 1.27 8.52
C GLN A 194 -12.61 2.71 9.00
N VAL A 195 -13.17 3.54 8.16
CA VAL A 195 -13.44 4.96 8.44
C VAL A 195 -14.90 5.24 8.13
N ASP A 196 -15.62 5.75 9.11
CA ASP A 196 -16.98 6.26 8.96
C ASP A 196 -17.00 7.75 9.34
N ARG A 197 -17.74 8.54 8.58
CA ARG A 197 -17.83 9.99 8.79
C ARG A 197 -19.22 10.40 9.24
#